data_70985a64cac505c68c0d42b314b4c60f
#
_entry.id   70985a64cac505c68c0d42b314b4c60f
#
_cell.length_a   1.000
_cell.length_b   1.000
_cell.length_c   1.000
_cell.angle_alpha   90.00
_cell.angle_beta   90.00
_cell.angle_gamma   90.00
#
_symmetry.space_group_name_H-M   'P 1'
#
loop_
_entity.id
_entity.type
_entity.pdbx_description
1 polymer ?
#
loop_
_entity_poly.entity_id
_entity_poly.type
_entity_poly.pdbx_seq_one_letter_code
_entity_poly.pdbx_strand_id
1 'polypeptide(L)'
;MFINNNLFYFFIILTFLGIKSDISKSKTKKKPNVLILFSDQHNKKTMGFENHPDVITPNLDKLSNESVVFDRAYATRGICVPSRMSLMTGLYPRTMGLMDNNEETSVTDRATSLASVFKYNGYKTYAFGKRHLKGGGDKGWDIKKEVHPEEGDNGNYLSWIIAHGYEAEFSYDWAAEFGKGPKGSKEANAKIPTANLGTRISKLPFGYSMEAYTALETIKMIDQQKNSDKPFFCFSSFYRPHQPYNPVKKFMDMYNVSEWGKGTKLNSAIKMPASFYQPTKDLPPLLQFQRNGGNKVWNMDKAFKDEQLWRNFIGAYYALVTEIDHYVGDILQALDKANIKEETIIIYTSDHGDFAGNHGMVEKAAAGHNVYEDILNIPLMIRIPGKTVQGKHTAELVTLADIIPTLIETLNLKTPKLENNFEGVSLANLVLKDKPLNRDYIVSESWFQSTVISKSAKLGIMKQNLVNSSQDYREFGDMFFDRINDPLEINNGINDQKNQQTIAQLRVFYEEFIKQVPGIGITEIVNKK
;
A
#
# COMPACT_ATOMS: atom_id res chain seq x y z
N MET A 1 71.46 63.99 55.64
CA MET A 1 72.39 64.27 54.54
C MET A 1 72.20 63.18 53.49
N PHE A 2 71.87 63.57 52.30
CA PHE A 2 71.63 62.83 51.10
C PHE A 2 70.36 61.96 51.02
N ILE A 3 69.44 62.55 50.32
CA ILE A 3 68.21 62.09 49.67
C ILE A 3 68.64 61.24 48.47
N ASN A 4 67.94 60.15 48.22
CA ASN A 4 67.82 59.65 46.85
C ASN A 4 66.46 59.07 46.61
N ASN A 5 65.72 59.73 45.70
CA ASN A 5 64.44 59.35 45.12
C ASN A 5 64.67 58.25 44.08
N ASN A 6 63.86 57.23 44.12
CA ASN A 6 63.62 56.35 42.95
C ASN A 6 62.13 56.17 42.72
N LEU A 7 61.67 56.82 41.70
CA LEU A 7 60.34 56.65 41.14
C LEU A 7 60.30 55.28 40.42
N PHE A 8 59.39 54.42 40.85
CA PHE A 8 58.98 53.19 40.08
C PHE A 8 57.73 53.52 39.27
N TYR A 9 57.90 53.49 37.94
CA TYR A 9 56.77 53.51 36.99
C TYR A 9 56.17 52.12 36.88
N PHE A 10 54.94 51.93 37.31
CA PHE A 10 54.11 50.75 37.04
C PHE A 10 53.46 50.92 35.70
N PHE A 11 53.92 50.16 34.70
CA PHE A 11 53.20 49.98 33.45
C PHE A 11 52.08 48.94 33.65
N ILE A 12 50.79 49.41 33.63
CA ILE A 12 49.63 48.50 33.57
C ILE A 12 49.41 48.13 32.12
N ILE A 13 49.73 46.87 31.75
CA ILE A 13 49.37 46.27 30.49
C ILE A 13 47.91 45.79 30.64
N LEU A 14 46.94 46.50 30.06
CA LEU A 14 45.57 46.02 29.86
C LEU A 14 45.57 45.02 28.70
N THR A 15 45.59 43.72 29.01
CA THR A 15 45.27 42.65 28.04
C THR A 15 43.77 42.62 27.84
N PHE A 16 43.32 43.14 26.69
CA PHE A 16 41.97 42.91 26.18
C PHE A 16 41.83 41.43 25.79
N LEU A 17 41.29 40.59 26.67
CA LEU A 17 40.74 39.26 26.31
C LEU A 17 39.47 39.49 25.49
N GLY A 18 39.63 39.42 24.18
CA GLY A 18 38.50 39.37 23.26
C GLY A 18 37.71 38.08 23.46
N ILE A 19 36.67 38.15 24.27
CA ILE A 19 35.66 37.06 24.31
C ILE A 19 34.95 37.09 22.97
N LYS A 20 35.39 36.25 22.02
CA LYS A 20 34.57 35.88 20.88
C LYS A 20 33.38 35.12 21.45
N SER A 21 32.25 35.77 21.57
CA SER A 21 30.97 35.08 21.73
C SER A 21 30.72 34.31 20.43
N ASP A 22 31.08 33.04 20.42
CA ASP A 22 30.53 32.09 19.47
C ASP A 22 29.02 32.04 19.73
N ILE A 23 28.29 32.93 19.08
CA ILE A 23 26.82 32.78 18.88
C ILE A 23 26.68 31.55 17.99
N SER A 24 26.68 30.38 18.61
CA SER A 24 26.19 29.16 18.00
C SER A 24 24.79 29.49 17.52
N LYS A 25 24.65 29.84 16.22
CA LYS A 25 23.35 29.85 15.56
C LYS A 25 22.78 28.47 15.79
N SER A 26 21.84 28.34 16.72
CA SER A 26 21.00 27.16 16.87
C SER A 26 20.52 26.84 15.46
N LYS A 27 21.08 25.80 14.82
CA LYS A 27 20.58 25.27 13.56
C LYS A 27 19.13 24.88 13.86
N THR A 28 18.19 25.66 13.39
CA THR A 28 16.77 25.28 13.40
C THR A 28 16.73 23.86 12.85
N LYS A 29 16.27 22.90 13.65
CA LYS A 29 16.29 21.48 13.29
C LYS A 29 15.53 21.33 11.97
N LYS A 30 16.22 20.94 10.90
CA LYS A 30 15.64 20.78 9.56
C LYS A 30 14.48 19.79 9.67
N LYS A 31 13.33 20.11 9.09
CA LYS A 31 12.19 19.18 9.04
C LYS A 31 12.62 17.92 8.30
N PRO A 32 12.30 16.71 8.78
CA PRO A 32 12.67 15.49 8.08
C PRO A 32 11.95 15.36 6.74
N ASN A 33 12.58 14.69 5.79
CA ASN A 33 11.94 14.23 4.57
C ASN A 33 10.94 13.11 4.90
N VAL A 34 9.98 12.87 4.00
CA VAL A 34 9.04 11.77 4.10
C VAL A 34 8.98 11.02 2.77
N LEU A 35 9.22 9.73 2.82
CA LEU A 35 9.11 8.81 1.70
C LEU A 35 8.10 7.71 2.04
N ILE A 36 7.02 7.64 1.27
CA ILE A 36 6.10 6.51 1.29
C ILE A 36 6.46 5.60 0.11
N LEU A 37 6.96 4.41 0.40
CA LEU A 37 7.14 3.30 -0.52
C LEU A 37 5.84 2.50 -0.50
N PHE A 38 5.16 2.47 -1.62
CA PHE A 38 3.82 1.92 -1.72
C PHE A 38 3.77 0.84 -2.80
N SER A 39 3.15 -0.30 -2.52
CA SER A 39 2.91 -1.35 -3.51
C SER A 39 1.41 -1.53 -3.74
N ASP A 40 1.02 -1.93 -4.94
CA ASP A 40 -0.37 -2.26 -5.25
C ASP A 40 -0.60 -3.77 -5.06
N GLN A 41 -1.62 -4.12 -4.27
CA GLN A 41 -2.07 -5.52 -4.14
C GLN A 41 -1.05 -6.47 -3.46
N HIS A 42 -0.28 -5.96 -2.50
CA HIS A 42 0.73 -6.77 -1.79
C HIS A 42 0.11 -7.48 -0.58
N ASN A 43 0.00 -8.79 -0.67
CA ASN A 43 -0.42 -9.64 0.45
C ASN A 43 0.62 -9.60 1.57
N LYS A 44 0.21 -9.22 2.77
CA LYS A 44 1.09 -9.08 3.93
C LYS A 44 1.91 -10.34 4.24
N LYS A 45 1.34 -11.53 4.06
CA LYS A 45 2.01 -12.79 4.37
C LYS A 45 3.14 -13.14 3.41
N THR A 46 3.27 -12.43 2.26
CA THR A 46 4.27 -12.71 1.24
C THR A 46 5.55 -11.87 1.41
N MET A 47 6.17 -11.97 2.59
CA MET A 47 7.44 -11.32 2.93
C MET A 47 8.27 -12.24 3.84
N GLY A 48 9.60 -12.17 3.74
CA GLY A 48 10.51 -13.02 4.50
C GLY A 48 10.39 -12.82 6.02
N PHE A 49 10.28 -11.58 6.49
CA PHE A 49 10.12 -11.28 7.92
C PHE A 49 8.76 -11.74 8.49
N GLU A 50 7.78 -12.06 7.66
CA GLU A 50 6.53 -12.75 8.04
C GLU A 50 6.69 -14.29 8.10
N ASN A 51 7.93 -14.77 8.03
CA ASN A 51 8.30 -16.19 8.01
C ASN A 51 7.74 -16.96 6.80
N HIS A 52 7.53 -16.27 5.66
CA HIS A 52 7.13 -16.96 4.45
C HIS A 52 8.27 -17.86 3.95
N PRO A 53 8.02 -19.16 3.69
CA PRO A 53 9.10 -20.11 3.42
C PRO A 53 9.79 -19.91 2.06
N ASP A 54 9.11 -19.32 1.09
CA ASP A 54 9.56 -19.30 -0.30
C ASP A 54 9.88 -17.88 -0.82
N VAL A 55 9.29 -16.83 -0.25
CA VAL A 55 9.44 -15.44 -0.76
C VAL A 55 10.78 -14.84 -0.34
N ILE A 56 11.43 -14.15 -1.29
CA ILE A 56 12.77 -13.56 -1.12
C ILE A 56 12.64 -12.04 -1.06
N THR A 57 12.74 -11.46 0.16
CA THR A 57 12.57 -10.01 0.38
C THR A 57 13.62 -9.41 1.34
N PRO A 58 14.93 -9.57 1.06
CA PRO A 58 15.99 -9.18 2.01
C PRO A 58 16.02 -7.69 2.33
N ASN A 59 15.57 -6.81 1.43
CA ASN A 59 15.57 -5.36 1.66
C ASN A 59 14.38 -4.93 2.52
N LEU A 60 13.19 -5.51 2.30
CA LEU A 60 12.02 -5.31 3.17
C LEU A 60 12.27 -5.91 4.55
N ASP A 61 12.93 -7.07 4.64
CA ASP A 61 13.32 -7.69 5.91
C ASP A 61 14.29 -6.80 6.68
N LYS A 62 15.26 -6.16 5.99
CA LYS A 62 16.14 -5.17 6.60
C LYS A 62 15.36 -3.94 7.06
N LEU A 63 14.43 -3.42 6.26
CA LEU A 63 13.61 -2.26 6.61
C LEU A 63 12.70 -2.57 7.81
N SER A 64 12.16 -3.79 7.92
CA SER A 64 11.34 -4.22 9.07
C SER A 64 12.14 -4.15 10.37
N ASN A 65 13.41 -4.57 10.35
CA ASN A 65 14.31 -4.48 11.50
C ASN A 65 14.65 -3.04 11.92
N GLU A 66 14.47 -2.05 11.06
CA GLU A 66 14.68 -0.63 11.34
C GLU A 66 13.37 0.12 11.68
N SER A 67 12.22 -0.57 11.66
CA SER A 67 10.87 0.02 11.73
C SER A 67 10.05 -0.49 12.91
N VAL A 68 8.93 0.19 13.19
CA VAL A 68 7.79 -0.44 13.85
C VAL A 68 6.97 -1.16 12.78
N VAL A 69 6.73 -2.46 12.98
CA VAL A 69 5.97 -3.33 12.10
C VAL A 69 4.57 -3.54 12.67
N PHE A 70 3.55 -3.35 11.84
CA PHE A 70 2.15 -3.50 12.25
C PHE A 70 1.61 -4.85 11.77
N ASP A 71 1.37 -5.77 12.71
CA ASP A 71 0.85 -7.10 12.38
C ASP A 71 -0.62 -7.06 11.92
N ARG A 72 -1.33 -5.99 12.30
CA ARG A 72 -2.78 -5.83 12.09
C ARG A 72 -3.12 -4.48 11.44
N ALA A 73 -2.48 -4.19 10.30
CA ALA A 73 -2.82 -3.06 9.46
C ALA A 73 -3.82 -3.48 8.37
N TYR A 74 -4.86 -2.68 8.15
CA TYR A 74 -5.96 -3.06 7.27
C TYR A 74 -6.31 -1.99 6.25
N ALA A 75 -6.65 -2.45 5.05
CA ALA A 75 -7.30 -1.64 4.05
C ALA A 75 -8.71 -1.23 4.50
N THR A 76 -9.08 0.02 4.31
CA THR A 76 -10.46 0.50 4.56
C THR A 76 -11.45 -0.06 3.54
N ARG A 77 -10.93 -0.53 2.41
CA ARG A 77 -11.63 -1.20 1.33
C ARG A 77 -10.62 -2.05 0.52
N GLY A 78 -10.95 -3.30 0.22
CA GLY A 78 -10.07 -4.21 -0.54
C GLY A 78 -10.02 -3.90 -2.05
N ILE A 79 -9.93 -2.62 -2.45
CA ILE A 79 -9.78 -2.16 -3.84
C ILE A 79 -9.01 -0.84 -3.89
N CYS A 80 -8.31 -0.60 -5.02
CA CYS A 80 -7.27 0.42 -5.15
C CYS A 80 -7.72 1.85 -4.81
N VAL A 81 -8.63 2.47 -5.60
CA VAL A 81 -8.97 3.90 -5.44
C VAL A 81 -9.49 4.22 -4.04
N PRO A 82 -10.51 3.53 -3.51
CA PRO A 82 -11.03 3.83 -2.17
C PRO A 82 -9.96 3.74 -1.09
N SER A 83 -9.14 2.71 -1.14
CA SER A 83 -8.09 2.48 -0.14
C SER A 83 -6.98 3.53 -0.21
N ARG A 84 -6.51 3.86 -1.41
CA ARG A 84 -5.51 4.92 -1.67
C ARG A 84 -6.02 6.29 -1.27
N MET A 85 -7.29 6.56 -1.52
CA MET A 85 -7.94 7.79 -1.10
C MET A 85 -8.02 7.89 0.43
N SER A 86 -8.28 6.78 1.15
CA SER A 86 -8.24 6.80 2.62
C SER A 86 -6.85 7.15 3.16
N LEU A 87 -5.78 6.60 2.57
CA LEU A 87 -4.40 6.98 2.94
C LEU A 87 -4.14 8.46 2.69
N MET A 88 -4.60 8.99 1.55
CA MET A 88 -4.30 10.37 1.16
C MET A 88 -5.16 11.41 1.87
N THR A 89 -6.36 11.06 2.32
CA THR A 89 -7.33 12.02 2.87
C THR A 89 -7.65 11.81 4.35
N GLY A 90 -7.35 10.61 4.89
CA GLY A 90 -7.75 10.23 6.25
C GLY A 90 -9.25 10.01 6.42
N LEU A 91 -9.99 9.87 5.31
CA LEU A 91 -11.43 9.63 5.29
C LEU A 91 -11.73 8.18 4.93
N TYR A 92 -12.82 7.64 5.47
CA TYR A 92 -13.30 6.32 5.07
C TYR A 92 -14.04 6.36 3.72
N PRO A 93 -14.06 5.24 2.98
CA PRO A 93 -14.74 5.15 1.69
C PRO A 93 -16.20 5.58 1.72
N ARG A 94 -16.93 5.29 2.80
CA ARG A 94 -18.35 5.67 2.93
C ARG A 94 -18.58 7.18 3.00
N THR A 95 -17.69 7.90 3.66
CA THR A 95 -17.74 9.37 3.70
C THR A 95 -17.48 9.97 2.33
N MET A 96 -16.52 9.39 1.61
CA MET A 96 -16.18 9.83 0.26
C MET A 96 -17.18 9.34 -0.81
N GLY A 97 -17.98 8.28 -0.55
CA GLY A 97 -18.79 7.59 -1.55
C GLY A 97 -17.98 6.72 -2.51
N LEU A 98 -16.76 6.35 -2.12
CA LEU A 98 -15.86 5.55 -2.95
C LEU A 98 -15.88 4.09 -2.52
N MET A 99 -16.83 3.33 -3.02
CA MET A 99 -16.89 1.88 -2.83
C MET A 99 -16.29 1.10 -4.01
N ASP A 100 -16.01 1.78 -5.13
CA ASP A 100 -15.40 1.23 -6.34
C ASP A 100 -14.43 2.25 -6.97
N ASN A 101 -13.62 1.82 -7.95
CA ASN A 101 -12.61 2.64 -8.61
C ASN A 101 -13.18 3.76 -9.49
N ASN A 102 -14.42 3.65 -9.94
CA ASN A 102 -15.03 4.55 -10.92
C ASN A 102 -15.94 5.61 -10.32
N GLU A 103 -16.09 5.64 -9.01
CA GLU A 103 -16.99 6.58 -8.34
C GLU A 103 -16.30 7.91 -8.07
N GLU A 104 -17.06 8.99 -8.14
CA GLU A 104 -16.65 10.35 -7.80
C GLU A 104 -17.82 11.09 -7.14
N THR A 105 -17.52 11.89 -6.12
CA THR A 105 -18.49 12.67 -5.38
C THR A 105 -17.99 14.09 -5.10
N SER A 106 -18.87 14.95 -4.69
CA SER A 106 -18.50 16.29 -4.26
C SER A 106 -17.56 16.29 -3.06
N VAL A 107 -17.61 15.24 -2.22
CA VAL A 107 -16.69 15.06 -1.08
C VAL A 107 -15.28 14.72 -1.60
N THR A 108 -15.15 13.84 -2.60
CA THR A 108 -13.84 13.52 -3.18
C THR A 108 -13.19 14.72 -3.85
N ASP A 109 -13.98 15.58 -4.52
CA ASP A 109 -13.47 16.75 -5.22
C ASP A 109 -12.90 17.81 -4.27
N ARG A 110 -13.49 17.93 -3.07
CA ARG A 110 -13.09 18.89 -2.05
C ARG A 110 -12.11 18.34 -1.00
N ALA A 111 -11.87 17.04 -1.01
CA ALA A 111 -10.99 16.41 -0.03
C ALA A 111 -9.58 17.04 -0.05
N THR A 112 -9.00 17.19 1.13
CA THR A 112 -7.62 17.68 1.28
C THR A 112 -6.66 16.49 1.30
N SER A 113 -5.73 16.46 0.34
CA SER A 113 -4.74 15.39 0.26
C SER A 113 -3.58 15.58 1.23
N LEU A 114 -2.94 14.48 1.60
CA LEU A 114 -1.67 14.47 2.33
C LEU A 114 -0.60 15.32 1.61
N ALA A 115 -0.52 15.24 0.27
CA ALA A 115 0.39 16.06 -0.52
C ALA A 115 0.10 17.55 -0.38
N SER A 116 -1.18 17.96 -0.35
CA SER A 116 -1.59 19.34 -0.11
C SER A 116 -1.17 19.82 1.28
N VAL A 117 -1.31 18.98 2.32
CA VAL A 117 -0.84 19.29 3.68
C VAL A 117 0.67 19.50 3.70
N PHE A 118 1.46 18.60 3.07
CA PHE A 118 2.92 18.75 3.00
C PHE A 118 3.32 20.03 2.25
N LYS A 119 2.71 20.28 1.09
CA LYS A 119 2.96 21.50 0.30
C LYS A 119 2.67 22.77 1.10
N TYR A 120 1.55 22.82 1.83
CA TYR A 120 1.19 23.94 2.72
C TYR A 120 2.25 24.17 3.81
N ASN A 121 2.99 23.13 4.23
CA ASN A 121 4.08 23.20 5.20
C ASN A 121 5.47 23.45 4.58
N GLY A 122 5.55 23.77 3.29
CA GLY A 122 6.77 24.15 2.59
C GLY A 122 7.61 22.97 2.09
N TYR A 123 7.07 21.75 2.07
CA TYR A 123 7.71 20.60 1.44
C TYR A 123 7.61 20.70 -0.07
N LYS A 124 8.60 20.14 -0.79
CA LYS A 124 8.48 19.82 -2.19
C LYS A 124 7.85 18.44 -2.34
N THR A 125 6.84 18.31 -3.20
CA THR A 125 5.97 17.13 -3.24
C THR A 125 6.08 16.39 -4.55
N TYR A 126 6.27 15.07 -4.46
CA TYR A 126 6.52 14.19 -5.59
C TYR A 126 5.62 12.96 -5.55
N ALA A 127 5.15 12.53 -6.73
CA ALA A 127 4.46 11.26 -6.90
C ALA A 127 5.02 10.53 -8.13
N PHE A 128 5.56 9.34 -7.92
CA PHE A 128 6.11 8.48 -8.97
C PHE A 128 5.44 7.11 -8.93
N GLY A 129 5.12 6.56 -10.11
CA GLY A 129 4.44 5.29 -10.23
C GLY A 129 2.92 5.42 -10.24
N LYS A 130 2.19 4.36 -9.90
CA LYS A 130 0.73 4.31 -9.93
C LYS A 130 0.13 5.18 -8.83
N ARG A 131 -0.55 6.27 -9.21
CA ARG A 131 -1.26 7.12 -8.24
C ARG A 131 -2.66 6.61 -7.97
N HIS A 132 -3.49 6.45 -9.00
CA HIS A 132 -4.86 5.97 -8.95
C HIS A 132 -5.71 6.69 -7.89
N LEU A 133 -5.68 8.03 -7.93
CA LEU A 133 -6.32 8.94 -6.98
C LEU A 133 -7.39 9.76 -7.69
N LYS A 134 -8.37 10.27 -6.94
CA LYS A 134 -9.51 11.04 -7.45
C LYS A 134 -9.57 12.44 -6.84
N GLY A 135 -10.10 13.38 -7.63
CA GLY A 135 -10.48 14.70 -7.16
C GLY A 135 -9.43 15.42 -6.32
N GLY A 136 -9.83 15.86 -5.14
CA GLY A 136 -8.95 16.53 -4.16
C GLY A 136 -7.80 15.66 -3.66
N GLY A 137 -7.98 14.33 -3.62
CA GLY A 137 -6.95 13.38 -3.20
C GLY A 137 -5.72 13.37 -4.10
N ASP A 138 -5.84 13.74 -5.38
CA ASP A 138 -4.71 13.85 -6.33
C ASP A 138 -4.13 15.27 -6.45
N LYS A 139 -4.50 16.19 -5.56
CA LYS A 139 -3.96 17.57 -5.53
C LYS A 139 -2.72 17.69 -4.66
N GLY A 140 -1.96 18.76 -4.86
CA GLY A 140 -0.83 19.13 -4.01
C GLY A 140 0.55 18.65 -4.49
N TRP A 141 0.65 17.96 -5.60
CA TRP A 141 1.91 17.50 -6.18
C TRP A 141 2.62 18.61 -6.96
N ASP A 142 3.94 18.75 -6.77
CA ASP A 142 4.78 19.61 -7.60
C ASP A 142 5.27 18.87 -8.84
N ILE A 143 5.59 17.58 -8.72
CA ILE A 143 6.03 16.71 -9.81
C ILE A 143 5.31 15.37 -9.73
N LYS A 144 4.78 14.93 -10.88
CA LYS A 144 4.11 13.63 -11.03
C LYS A 144 4.69 12.88 -12.22
N LYS A 145 4.89 11.56 -12.08
CA LYS A 145 5.25 10.62 -13.13
C LYS A 145 4.40 9.36 -12.99
N GLU A 146 3.51 9.12 -13.96
CA GLU A 146 2.56 8.02 -13.93
C GLU A 146 3.09 6.78 -14.66
N VAL A 147 2.71 5.59 -14.21
CA VAL A 147 3.03 4.31 -14.87
C VAL A 147 1.79 3.61 -15.43
N HIS A 148 0.60 3.89 -14.91
CA HIS A 148 -0.63 3.22 -15.35
C HIS A 148 -1.07 3.77 -16.72
N PRO A 149 -1.11 2.94 -17.79
CA PRO A 149 -1.36 3.42 -19.16
C PRO A 149 -2.75 4.02 -19.38
N GLU A 150 -3.72 3.68 -18.55
CA GLU A 150 -5.10 4.14 -18.69
C GLU A 150 -5.41 5.40 -17.87
N GLU A 151 -4.45 5.83 -17.04
CA GLU A 151 -4.60 7.01 -16.18
C GLU A 151 -3.86 8.22 -16.74
N GLY A 152 -4.62 9.22 -17.18
CA GLY A 152 -4.11 10.53 -17.57
C GLY A 152 -3.41 10.54 -18.94
N ASP A 153 -2.48 11.47 -19.13
CA ASP A 153 -1.79 11.80 -20.38
C ASP A 153 -0.84 10.68 -20.88
N ASN A 154 -1.37 9.52 -21.23
CA ASN A 154 -0.62 8.37 -21.78
C ASN A 154 0.60 7.95 -20.96
N GLY A 155 0.51 7.99 -19.63
CA GLY A 155 1.50 7.60 -18.63
C GLY A 155 2.94 7.91 -19.05
N ASN A 156 3.67 8.66 -18.25
CA ASN A 156 5.07 8.99 -18.58
C ASN A 156 5.91 7.73 -18.85
N TYR A 157 5.56 6.61 -18.24
CA TYR A 157 6.18 5.31 -18.47
C TYR A 157 5.95 4.81 -19.91
N LEU A 158 4.73 4.91 -20.46
CA LEU A 158 4.47 4.46 -21.84
C LEU A 158 5.34 5.23 -22.84
N SER A 159 5.42 6.54 -22.71
CA SER A 159 6.30 7.35 -23.57
C SER A 159 7.79 6.99 -23.40
N TRP A 160 8.19 6.70 -22.17
CA TRP A 160 9.56 6.30 -21.86
C TRP A 160 9.90 4.93 -22.47
N ILE A 161 9.03 3.93 -22.34
CA ILE A 161 9.26 2.59 -22.88
C ILE A 161 9.25 2.57 -24.42
N ILE A 162 8.39 3.39 -25.05
CA ILE A 162 8.38 3.60 -26.50
C ILE A 162 9.71 4.20 -26.98
N ALA A 163 10.20 5.22 -26.28
CA ALA A 163 11.48 5.87 -26.61
C ALA A 163 12.70 4.93 -26.49
N HIS A 164 12.57 3.86 -25.68
CA HIS A 164 13.62 2.83 -25.55
C HIS A 164 13.42 1.62 -26.47
N GLY A 165 12.37 1.62 -27.31
CA GLY A 165 12.13 0.60 -28.33
C GLY A 165 11.45 -0.68 -27.80
N TYR A 166 10.86 -0.67 -26.60
CA TYR A 166 10.23 -1.85 -25.97
C TYR A 166 8.70 -1.79 -25.94
N GLU A 167 8.09 -1.05 -26.85
CA GLU A 167 6.62 -0.91 -26.93
C GLU A 167 5.92 -2.26 -27.17
N ALA A 168 6.47 -3.09 -28.06
CA ALA A 168 5.88 -4.38 -28.39
C ALA A 168 5.96 -5.39 -27.23
N GLU A 169 7.11 -5.41 -26.52
CA GLU A 169 7.30 -6.23 -25.32
C GLU A 169 6.33 -5.84 -24.21
N PHE A 170 6.18 -4.53 -23.97
CA PHE A 170 5.23 -4.05 -22.98
C PHE A 170 3.78 -4.34 -23.38
N SER A 171 3.42 -4.17 -24.65
CA SER A 171 2.09 -4.52 -25.16
C SER A 171 1.78 -6.01 -25.01
N TYR A 172 2.77 -6.88 -25.26
CA TYR A 172 2.64 -8.31 -25.02
C TYR A 172 2.39 -8.61 -23.54
N ASP A 173 3.12 -7.95 -22.64
CA ASP A 173 2.96 -8.14 -21.18
C ASP A 173 1.59 -7.66 -20.71
N TRP A 174 1.16 -6.48 -21.14
CA TRP A 174 -0.15 -5.91 -20.81
C TRP A 174 -1.31 -6.79 -21.28
N ALA A 175 -1.18 -7.38 -22.45
CA ALA A 175 -2.19 -8.25 -23.02
C ALA A 175 -2.41 -9.56 -22.25
N ALA A 176 -1.53 -9.93 -21.32
CA ALA A 176 -1.73 -11.12 -20.50
C ALA A 176 -3.09 -11.11 -19.77
N GLU A 177 -3.56 -9.93 -19.40
CA GLU A 177 -4.87 -9.72 -18.78
C GLU A 177 -5.88 -9.14 -19.77
N PHE A 178 -5.50 -8.10 -20.50
CA PHE A 178 -6.46 -7.29 -21.25
C PHE A 178 -6.69 -7.74 -22.68
N GLY A 179 -5.93 -8.69 -23.20
CA GLY A 179 -6.06 -9.23 -24.57
C GLY A 179 -5.71 -8.21 -25.68
N LYS A 180 -5.12 -7.08 -25.32
CA LYS A 180 -4.71 -5.98 -26.22
C LYS A 180 -3.54 -5.22 -25.61
N GLY A 181 -2.85 -4.42 -26.41
CA GLY A 181 -1.84 -3.49 -25.90
C GLY A 181 -2.44 -2.35 -25.08
N PRO A 182 -1.62 -1.61 -24.31
CA PRO A 182 -2.06 -0.49 -23.51
C PRO A 182 -2.59 0.66 -24.38
N LYS A 183 -3.51 1.44 -23.83
CA LYS A 183 -4.04 2.65 -24.50
C LYS A 183 -2.86 3.60 -24.87
N GLY A 184 -2.83 4.04 -26.10
CA GLY A 184 -1.77 4.91 -26.62
C GLY A 184 -0.59 4.17 -27.28
N SER A 185 -0.53 2.83 -27.20
CA SER A 185 0.42 2.00 -27.96
C SER A 185 -0.10 1.69 -29.37
N LYS A 186 0.80 1.24 -30.25
CA LYS A 186 0.44 0.75 -31.60
C LYS A 186 -0.48 -0.46 -31.53
N GLU A 187 -0.33 -1.30 -30.50
CA GLU A 187 -1.11 -2.52 -30.26
C GLU A 187 -2.38 -2.28 -29.43
N ALA A 188 -2.79 -1.03 -29.17
CA ALA A 188 -3.96 -0.73 -28.33
C ALA A 188 -5.26 -1.40 -28.81
N ASN A 189 -5.39 -1.68 -30.11
CA ASN A 189 -6.52 -2.36 -30.72
C ASN A 189 -6.18 -3.78 -31.24
N ALA A 190 -4.97 -4.27 -30.99
CA ALA A 190 -4.57 -5.61 -31.40
C ALA A 190 -5.30 -6.67 -30.57
N LYS A 191 -5.58 -7.84 -31.20
CA LYS A 191 -6.04 -9.03 -30.48
C LYS A 191 -4.84 -9.88 -30.12
N ILE A 192 -4.43 -9.81 -28.87
CA ILE A 192 -3.32 -10.58 -28.33
C ILE A 192 -3.89 -11.59 -27.32
N PRO A 193 -3.56 -12.87 -27.39
CA PRO A 193 -4.10 -13.86 -26.45
C PRO A 193 -3.82 -13.49 -25.00
N THR A 194 -4.85 -13.61 -24.14
CA THR A 194 -4.68 -13.53 -22.68
C THR A 194 -3.91 -14.74 -22.14
N ALA A 195 -3.45 -14.67 -20.91
CA ALA A 195 -2.76 -15.76 -20.24
C ALA A 195 -3.65 -16.41 -19.17
N ASN A 196 -3.47 -17.71 -18.92
CA ASN A 196 -4.14 -18.39 -17.81
C ASN A 196 -3.72 -17.71 -16.50
N LEU A 197 -4.71 -17.42 -15.63
CA LEU A 197 -4.50 -16.69 -14.39
C LEU A 197 -3.74 -15.35 -14.57
N GLY A 198 -3.84 -14.75 -15.77
CA GLY A 198 -3.14 -13.50 -16.11
C GLY A 198 -1.60 -13.58 -16.02
N THR A 199 -1.03 -14.78 -16.14
CA THR A 199 0.37 -15.03 -15.79
C THR A 199 1.21 -15.40 -17.02
N ARG A 200 2.35 -14.75 -17.18
CA ARG A 200 3.41 -15.09 -18.15
C ARG A 200 4.75 -14.50 -17.72
N ILE A 201 5.83 -14.95 -18.31
CA ILE A 201 7.14 -14.31 -18.13
C ILE A 201 7.18 -13.04 -18.99
N SER A 202 7.60 -11.92 -18.40
CA SER A 202 7.76 -10.67 -19.12
C SER A 202 8.79 -10.78 -20.24
N LYS A 203 8.51 -10.11 -21.36
CA LYS A 203 9.48 -9.93 -22.45
C LYS A 203 10.38 -8.71 -22.25
N LEU A 204 10.05 -7.84 -21.29
CA LEU A 204 10.87 -6.68 -20.99
C LEU A 204 12.23 -7.10 -20.42
N PRO A 205 13.33 -6.48 -20.84
CA PRO A 205 14.62 -6.68 -20.20
C PRO A 205 14.61 -6.10 -18.79
N PHE A 206 15.52 -6.59 -17.95
CA PHE A 206 15.75 -6.05 -16.62
C PHE A 206 16.03 -4.55 -16.67
N GLY A 207 15.41 -3.79 -15.79
CA GLY A 207 15.53 -2.32 -15.72
C GLY A 207 14.48 -1.56 -16.55
N TYR A 208 13.56 -2.26 -17.23
CA TYR A 208 12.54 -1.62 -18.09
C TYR A 208 11.10 -1.89 -17.64
N SER A 209 10.88 -2.51 -16.48
CA SER A 209 9.53 -2.64 -15.90
C SER A 209 8.99 -1.31 -15.36
N MET A 210 7.70 -1.27 -15.05
CA MET A 210 7.08 -0.13 -14.39
C MET A 210 7.72 0.16 -13.02
N GLU A 211 8.15 -0.89 -12.32
CA GLU A 211 8.84 -0.84 -11.03
C GLU A 211 10.22 -0.19 -11.18
N ALA A 212 10.96 -0.59 -12.22
CA ALA A 212 12.24 0.00 -12.56
C ALA A 212 12.12 1.51 -12.83
N TYR A 213 11.11 1.90 -13.60
CA TYR A 213 10.86 3.32 -13.90
C TYR A 213 10.48 4.10 -12.64
N THR A 214 9.60 3.57 -11.79
CA THR A 214 9.22 4.18 -10.52
C THR A 214 10.43 4.41 -9.62
N ALA A 215 11.28 3.39 -9.50
CA ALA A 215 12.53 3.48 -8.73
C ALA A 215 13.51 4.50 -9.35
N LEU A 216 13.69 4.47 -10.67
CA LEU A 216 14.55 5.40 -11.40
C LEU A 216 14.17 6.86 -11.12
N GLU A 217 12.89 7.21 -11.24
CA GLU A 217 12.41 8.58 -10.98
C GLU A 217 12.54 8.98 -9.51
N THR A 218 12.31 8.02 -8.58
CA THR A 218 12.52 8.24 -7.15
C THR A 218 14.00 8.48 -6.83
N ILE A 219 14.91 7.69 -7.39
CA ILE A 219 16.36 7.83 -7.19
C ILE A 219 16.87 9.15 -7.77
N LYS A 220 16.43 9.53 -8.98
CA LYS A 220 16.76 10.84 -9.58
C LYS A 220 16.32 12.00 -8.68
N MET A 221 15.12 11.91 -8.10
CA MET A 221 14.62 12.91 -7.16
C MET A 221 15.50 12.97 -5.89
N ILE A 222 15.87 11.83 -5.30
CA ILE A 222 16.75 11.77 -4.13
C ILE A 222 18.09 12.46 -4.42
N ASP A 223 18.70 12.16 -5.56
CA ASP A 223 19.98 12.79 -5.97
C ASP A 223 19.85 14.31 -6.14
N GLN A 224 18.74 14.79 -6.71
CA GLN A 224 18.46 16.23 -6.83
C GLN A 224 18.20 16.91 -5.49
N GLN A 225 17.65 16.18 -4.50
CA GLN A 225 17.26 16.72 -3.19
C GLN A 225 18.36 16.62 -2.12
N LYS A 226 19.45 15.89 -2.35
CA LYS A 226 20.52 15.68 -1.35
C LYS A 226 21.12 16.97 -0.76
N ASN A 227 21.15 18.04 -1.56
CA ASN A 227 21.69 19.34 -1.15
C ASN A 227 20.58 20.41 -0.98
N SER A 228 19.32 20.03 -0.97
CA SER A 228 18.18 20.96 -0.84
C SER A 228 17.97 21.38 0.61
N ASP A 229 17.73 22.67 0.83
CA ASP A 229 17.29 23.19 2.14
C ASP A 229 15.81 22.92 2.42
N LYS A 230 15.03 22.58 1.38
CA LYS A 230 13.60 22.23 1.52
C LYS A 230 13.43 20.74 1.70
N PRO A 231 12.67 20.28 2.71
CA PRO A 231 12.34 18.87 2.83
C PRO A 231 11.42 18.43 1.69
N PHE A 232 11.43 17.14 1.39
CA PHE A 232 10.51 16.56 0.42
C PHE A 232 9.49 15.61 1.06
N PHE A 233 8.34 15.52 0.42
CA PHE A 233 7.38 14.43 0.54
C PHE A 233 7.31 13.70 -0.79
N CYS A 234 7.59 12.41 -0.78
CA CYS A 234 7.53 11.57 -1.97
C CYS A 234 6.63 10.36 -1.75
N PHE A 235 5.68 10.16 -2.67
CA PHE A 235 4.87 8.96 -2.80
C PHE A 235 5.42 8.15 -3.98
N SER A 236 6.23 7.12 -3.68
CA SER A 236 6.81 6.19 -4.66
C SER A 236 5.96 4.93 -4.68
N SER A 237 5.07 4.82 -5.66
CA SER A 237 4.00 3.82 -5.71
C SER A 237 4.22 2.84 -6.86
N PHE A 238 4.69 1.64 -6.52
CA PHE A 238 4.86 0.54 -7.45
C PHE A 238 3.51 0.01 -7.93
N TYR A 239 3.47 -0.45 -9.19
CA TYR A 239 2.29 -1.06 -9.80
C TYR A 239 2.11 -2.51 -9.33
N ARG A 240 3.23 -3.22 -9.13
CA ARG A 240 3.25 -4.63 -8.73
C ARG A 240 3.08 -4.79 -7.20
N PRO A 241 2.67 -6.01 -6.77
CA PRO A 241 2.42 -7.26 -7.53
C PRO A 241 1.04 -7.35 -8.21
N HIS A 242 0.32 -6.23 -8.41
CA HIS A 242 -0.93 -6.19 -9.18
C HIS A 242 -0.77 -6.86 -10.55
N GLN A 243 -1.83 -7.51 -11.00
CA GLN A 243 -1.88 -8.14 -12.33
C GLN A 243 -1.63 -7.13 -13.48
N PRO A 244 -1.27 -7.61 -14.68
CA PRO A 244 -1.00 -9.00 -15.06
C PRO A 244 0.28 -9.53 -14.37
N TYR A 245 0.27 -10.82 -13.98
CA TYR A 245 1.37 -11.42 -13.22
C TYR A 245 2.51 -11.84 -14.15
N ASN A 246 3.32 -10.89 -14.53
CA ASN A 246 4.39 -11.07 -15.50
C ASN A 246 5.72 -10.46 -15.03
N PRO A 247 6.38 -11.12 -14.06
CA PRO A 247 7.68 -10.68 -13.59
C PRO A 247 8.73 -10.75 -14.69
N VAL A 248 9.71 -9.86 -14.61
CA VAL A 248 10.90 -9.92 -15.48
C VAL A 248 11.64 -11.23 -15.25
N LYS A 249 12.18 -11.80 -16.32
CA LYS A 249 12.83 -13.13 -16.29
C LYS A 249 13.85 -13.30 -15.15
N LYS A 250 14.65 -12.27 -14.84
CA LYS A 250 15.62 -12.26 -13.74
C LYS A 250 15.01 -12.69 -12.40
N PHE A 251 13.83 -12.18 -12.06
CA PHE A 251 13.17 -12.49 -10.79
C PHE A 251 12.41 -13.81 -10.87
N MET A 252 11.82 -14.12 -12.04
CA MET A 252 11.16 -15.41 -12.25
C MET A 252 12.11 -16.58 -12.09
N ASP A 253 13.34 -16.46 -12.61
CA ASP A 253 14.37 -17.51 -12.52
C ASP A 253 14.78 -17.82 -11.06
N MET A 254 14.60 -16.88 -10.12
CA MET A 254 14.87 -17.10 -8.68
C MET A 254 13.91 -18.13 -8.06
N TYR A 255 12.75 -18.34 -8.68
CA TYR A 255 11.74 -19.30 -8.23
C TYR A 255 11.73 -20.60 -9.07
N ASN A 256 12.73 -20.80 -9.91
CA ASN A 256 12.85 -21.95 -10.83
C ASN A 256 11.58 -22.21 -11.65
N VAL A 257 10.82 -21.17 -11.95
CA VAL A 257 9.69 -21.26 -12.85
C VAL A 257 10.25 -21.20 -14.27
N SER A 258 10.30 -22.34 -14.91
CA SER A 258 10.76 -22.43 -16.28
C SER A 258 9.69 -21.97 -17.27
N GLU A 259 10.06 -21.85 -18.55
CA GLU A 259 9.20 -21.33 -19.60
C GLU A 259 7.77 -21.85 -19.53
N TRP A 260 6.84 -20.94 -19.48
CA TRP A 260 5.40 -21.17 -19.49
C TRP A 260 4.99 -22.11 -20.62
N GLY A 261 4.31 -23.20 -20.26
CA GLY A 261 3.67 -24.11 -21.23
C GLY A 261 4.54 -25.22 -21.80
N LYS A 262 5.82 -25.34 -21.43
CA LYS A 262 6.68 -26.42 -21.92
C LYS A 262 7.04 -27.47 -20.85
N GLY A 263 6.06 -27.96 -20.11
CA GLY A 263 6.20 -29.20 -19.31
C GLY A 263 7.41 -29.32 -18.40
N THR A 264 7.98 -28.18 -18.00
CA THR A 264 9.13 -28.14 -17.13
C THR A 264 8.66 -28.26 -15.69
N LYS A 265 9.29 -29.13 -14.96
CA LYS A 265 9.03 -29.33 -13.54
C LYS A 265 9.24 -27.99 -12.85
N LEU A 266 8.16 -27.37 -12.42
CA LEU A 266 8.20 -26.33 -11.40
C LEU A 266 9.09 -26.77 -10.26
N ASN A 267 9.67 -25.81 -9.61
CA ASN A 267 10.21 -26.08 -8.31
C ASN A 267 9.09 -26.69 -7.47
N SER A 268 9.20 -27.99 -7.21
CA SER A 268 8.31 -28.73 -6.32
C SER A 268 8.28 -28.11 -4.89
N ALA A 269 9.12 -27.11 -4.62
CA ALA A 269 9.19 -26.37 -3.37
C ALA A 269 8.03 -25.38 -3.19
N ILE A 270 7.46 -24.76 -4.25
CA ILE A 270 6.30 -23.86 -4.10
C ILE A 270 5.08 -24.69 -3.71
N LYS A 271 4.67 -24.55 -2.44
CA LYS A 271 3.53 -25.26 -1.89
C LYS A 271 2.24 -24.54 -2.23
N MET A 272 1.19 -25.33 -2.48
CA MET A 272 -0.16 -24.78 -2.54
C MET A 272 -0.56 -24.24 -1.18
N PRO A 273 -1.23 -23.06 -1.10
CA PRO A 273 -1.75 -22.57 0.17
C PRO A 273 -2.71 -23.56 0.82
N ALA A 274 -2.69 -23.66 2.14
CA ALA A 274 -3.52 -24.62 2.86
C ALA A 274 -5.04 -24.42 2.64
N SER A 275 -5.49 -23.17 2.41
CA SER A 275 -6.88 -22.84 2.08
C SER A 275 -7.25 -23.07 0.61
N PHE A 276 -6.31 -23.46 -0.26
CA PHE A 276 -6.55 -23.61 -1.70
C PHE A 276 -7.72 -24.54 -2.02
N TYR A 277 -7.82 -25.65 -1.30
CA TYR A 277 -8.84 -26.69 -1.55
C TYR A 277 -10.18 -26.44 -0.84
N GLN A 278 -10.40 -25.25 -0.28
CA GLN A 278 -11.70 -24.91 0.31
C GLN A 278 -12.83 -25.17 -0.70
N PRO A 279 -13.92 -25.86 -0.30
CA PRO A 279 -15.03 -26.14 -1.21
C PRO A 279 -15.66 -24.86 -1.78
N THR A 280 -15.94 -24.83 -3.07
CA THR A 280 -16.51 -23.65 -3.75
C THR A 280 -17.82 -23.16 -3.11
N LYS A 281 -18.66 -24.12 -2.65
CA LYS A 281 -19.95 -23.81 -1.99
C LYS A 281 -19.82 -23.00 -0.70
N ASP A 282 -18.64 -23.02 -0.05
CA ASP A 282 -18.38 -22.33 1.21
C ASP A 282 -17.86 -20.90 1.00
N LEU A 283 -17.65 -20.52 -0.26
CA LEU A 283 -17.21 -19.18 -0.65
C LEU A 283 -18.40 -18.24 -0.90
N PRO A 284 -18.25 -16.93 -0.75
CA PRO A 284 -19.26 -15.94 -1.15
C PRO A 284 -19.63 -16.03 -2.64
N PRO A 285 -20.84 -15.59 -3.05
CA PRO A 285 -21.38 -15.80 -4.39
C PRO A 285 -20.47 -15.34 -5.53
N LEU A 286 -19.79 -14.19 -5.37
CA LEU A 286 -18.88 -13.69 -6.40
C LEU A 286 -17.65 -14.58 -6.57
N LEU A 287 -17.08 -15.08 -5.47
CA LEU A 287 -15.95 -15.99 -5.52
C LEU A 287 -16.35 -17.33 -6.14
N GLN A 288 -17.55 -17.84 -5.80
CA GLN A 288 -18.10 -19.02 -6.46
C GLN A 288 -18.24 -18.80 -7.98
N PHE A 289 -18.79 -17.66 -8.39
CA PHE A 289 -18.94 -17.29 -9.80
C PHE A 289 -17.57 -17.25 -10.51
N GLN A 290 -16.58 -16.62 -9.91
CA GLN A 290 -15.24 -16.54 -10.50
C GLN A 290 -14.57 -17.91 -10.60
N ARG A 291 -14.62 -18.74 -9.55
CA ARG A 291 -14.06 -20.11 -9.56
C ARG A 291 -14.73 -21.03 -10.58
N ASN A 292 -16.02 -20.79 -10.87
CA ASN A 292 -16.79 -21.53 -11.88
C ASN A 292 -16.61 -20.98 -13.32
N GLY A 293 -15.64 -20.10 -13.54
CA GLY A 293 -15.30 -19.57 -14.86
C GLY A 293 -16.11 -18.35 -15.28
N GLY A 294 -16.78 -17.68 -14.35
CA GLY A 294 -17.52 -16.44 -14.63
C GLY A 294 -16.65 -15.29 -15.10
N ASN A 295 -15.37 -15.29 -14.70
CA ASN A 295 -14.36 -14.40 -15.27
C ASN A 295 -13.49 -15.15 -16.28
N LYS A 296 -13.80 -15.03 -17.55
CA LYS A 296 -13.10 -15.73 -18.63
C LYS A 296 -11.63 -15.33 -18.78
N VAL A 297 -11.26 -14.14 -18.35
CA VAL A 297 -9.86 -13.65 -18.42
C VAL A 297 -8.93 -14.56 -17.61
N TRP A 298 -9.38 -14.98 -16.44
CA TRP A 298 -8.58 -15.81 -15.55
C TRP A 298 -8.57 -17.30 -15.92
N ASN A 299 -9.54 -17.77 -16.71
CA ASN A 299 -9.72 -19.21 -17.03
C ASN A 299 -9.71 -20.11 -15.78
N MET A 300 -10.29 -19.66 -14.67
CA MET A 300 -10.18 -20.31 -13.37
C MET A 300 -10.82 -21.70 -13.37
N ASP A 301 -11.93 -21.90 -14.08
CA ASP A 301 -12.61 -23.20 -14.24
C ASP A 301 -11.70 -24.28 -14.84
N LYS A 302 -10.84 -23.90 -15.78
CA LYS A 302 -9.85 -24.78 -16.42
C LYS A 302 -8.60 -24.91 -15.56
N ALA A 303 -8.10 -23.79 -15.04
CA ALA A 303 -6.90 -23.74 -14.23
C ALA A 303 -7.07 -24.49 -12.90
N PHE A 304 -8.28 -24.50 -12.31
CA PHE A 304 -8.53 -25.16 -11.03
C PHE A 304 -8.22 -26.66 -11.02
N LYS A 305 -8.21 -27.30 -12.19
CA LYS A 305 -7.85 -28.71 -12.36
C LYS A 305 -6.36 -28.94 -12.62
N ASP A 306 -5.58 -27.88 -12.75
CA ASP A 306 -4.17 -27.92 -13.08
C ASP A 306 -3.32 -27.17 -12.04
N GLU A 307 -2.86 -27.91 -11.03
CA GLU A 307 -2.00 -27.34 -9.97
C GLU A 307 -0.71 -26.73 -10.54
N GLN A 308 -0.26 -27.16 -11.72
CA GLN A 308 0.91 -26.59 -12.35
C GLN A 308 0.69 -25.12 -12.72
N LEU A 309 -0.48 -24.78 -13.26
CA LEU A 309 -0.85 -23.39 -13.57
C LEU A 309 -0.88 -22.53 -12.31
N TRP A 310 -1.41 -23.07 -11.22
CA TRP A 310 -1.46 -22.36 -9.94
C TRP A 310 -0.09 -22.14 -9.32
N ARG A 311 0.79 -23.14 -9.35
CA ARG A 311 2.17 -22.98 -8.86
C ARG A 311 2.94 -21.96 -9.68
N ASN A 312 2.70 -21.90 -11.00
CA ASN A 312 3.27 -20.89 -11.87
C ASN A 312 2.77 -19.49 -11.49
N PHE A 313 1.47 -19.33 -11.26
CA PHE A 313 0.90 -18.08 -10.80
C PHE A 313 1.49 -17.65 -9.46
N ILE A 314 1.50 -18.54 -8.46
CA ILE A 314 2.05 -18.25 -7.13
C ILE A 314 3.53 -17.86 -7.24
N GLY A 315 4.33 -18.61 -8.00
CA GLY A 315 5.73 -18.28 -8.23
C GLY A 315 5.94 -16.94 -8.93
N ALA A 316 5.08 -16.61 -9.90
CA ALA A 316 5.10 -15.31 -10.57
C ALA A 316 4.74 -14.16 -9.59
N TYR A 317 3.74 -14.37 -8.75
CA TYR A 317 3.39 -13.40 -7.71
C TYR A 317 4.57 -13.16 -6.74
N TYR A 318 5.23 -14.22 -6.28
CA TYR A 318 6.42 -14.10 -5.42
C TYR A 318 7.58 -13.40 -6.12
N ALA A 319 7.78 -13.69 -7.41
CA ALA A 319 8.80 -13.03 -8.23
C ALA A 319 8.53 -11.51 -8.39
N LEU A 320 7.27 -11.10 -8.52
CA LEU A 320 6.88 -9.68 -8.53
C LEU A 320 7.13 -9.00 -7.18
N VAL A 321 6.87 -9.69 -6.07
CA VAL A 321 7.21 -9.20 -4.73
C VAL A 321 8.72 -9.01 -4.57
N THR A 322 9.52 -9.99 -5.04
CA THR A 322 10.99 -9.89 -5.04
C THR A 322 11.50 -8.77 -5.94
N GLU A 323 10.81 -8.48 -7.06
CA GLU A 323 11.12 -7.34 -7.92
C GLU A 323 10.92 -6.02 -7.19
N ILE A 324 9.81 -5.86 -6.46
CA ILE A 324 9.58 -4.67 -5.61
C ILE A 324 10.67 -4.56 -4.55
N ASP A 325 10.97 -5.65 -3.85
CA ASP A 325 12.02 -5.68 -2.82
C ASP A 325 13.36 -5.18 -3.37
N HIS A 326 13.73 -5.63 -4.56
CA HIS A 326 14.96 -5.20 -5.24
C HIS A 326 14.97 -3.67 -5.44
N TYR A 327 13.90 -3.08 -5.99
CA TYR A 327 13.84 -1.65 -6.24
C TYR A 327 13.66 -0.81 -4.98
N VAL A 328 13.01 -1.34 -3.95
CA VAL A 328 13.03 -0.74 -2.60
C VAL A 328 14.46 -0.68 -2.08
N GLY A 329 15.25 -1.77 -2.24
CA GLY A 329 16.66 -1.79 -1.90
C GLY A 329 17.48 -0.71 -2.60
N ASP A 330 17.28 -0.52 -3.90
CA ASP A 330 17.97 0.52 -4.68
C ASP A 330 17.62 1.94 -4.18
N ILE A 331 16.36 2.20 -3.86
CA ILE A 331 15.91 3.50 -3.31
C ILE A 331 16.53 3.73 -1.91
N LEU A 332 16.51 2.73 -1.03
CA LEU A 332 17.13 2.83 0.29
C LEU A 332 18.62 3.08 0.20
N GLN A 333 19.32 2.40 -0.72
CA GLN A 333 20.73 2.64 -1.01
C GLN A 333 20.99 4.06 -1.55
N ALA A 334 20.08 4.60 -2.36
CA ALA A 334 20.19 5.98 -2.86
C ALA A 334 20.09 7.01 -1.71
N LEU A 335 19.20 6.80 -0.74
CA LEU A 335 19.13 7.63 0.47
C LEU A 335 20.43 7.56 1.29
N ASP A 336 21.00 6.35 1.44
CA ASP A 336 22.28 6.15 2.12
C ASP A 336 23.42 6.88 1.40
N LYS A 337 23.55 6.72 0.08
CA LYS A 337 24.57 7.40 -0.75
C LYS A 337 24.43 8.93 -0.73
N ALA A 338 23.21 9.43 -0.63
CA ALA A 338 22.91 10.85 -0.51
C ALA A 338 23.14 11.39 0.93
N ASN A 339 23.42 10.54 1.91
CA ASN A 339 23.55 10.84 3.34
C ASN A 339 22.30 11.51 3.95
N ILE A 340 21.09 11.15 3.46
CA ILE A 340 19.81 11.70 3.96
C ILE A 340 18.86 10.64 4.50
N LYS A 341 19.26 9.38 4.59
CA LYS A 341 18.42 8.31 5.16
C LYS A 341 18.02 8.61 6.61
N GLU A 342 18.97 9.10 7.42
CA GLU A 342 18.73 9.49 8.82
C GLU A 342 17.99 10.83 8.96
N GLU A 343 17.72 11.51 7.86
CA GLU A 343 16.85 12.69 7.80
C GLU A 343 15.49 12.36 7.16
N THR A 344 15.19 11.08 6.85
CA THR A 344 14.02 10.66 6.09
C THR A 344 13.15 9.68 6.88
N ILE A 345 11.87 10.04 7.09
CA ILE A 345 10.85 9.10 7.55
C ILE A 345 10.50 8.19 6.36
N ILE A 346 10.49 6.88 6.59
CA ILE A 346 10.18 5.89 5.57
C ILE A 346 8.95 5.09 6.03
N ILE A 347 7.95 5.02 5.17
CA ILE A 347 6.75 4.19 5.37
C ILE A 347 6.68 3.21 4.20
N TYR A 348 6.54 1.91 4.49
CA TYR A 348 6.18 0.90 3.49
C TYR A 348 4.78 0.40 3.76
N THR A 349 3.91 0.37 2.73
CA THR A 349 2.55 -0.17 2.84
C THR A 349 1.97 -0.53 1.47
N SER A 350 0.75 -1.10 1.47
CA SER A 350 -0.04 -1.43 0.27
C SER A 350 -1.47 -0.92 0.40
N ASP A 351 -2.20 -0.85 -0.72
CA ASP A 351 -3.63 -0.50 -0.71
C ASP A 351 -4.54 -1.66 -0.29
N HIS A 352 -4.24 -2.86 -0.68
CA HIS A 352 -4.90 -4.12 -0.31
C HIS A 352 -3.99 -5.29 -0.64
N GLY A 353 -4.42 -6.51 -0.28
CA GLY A 353 -3.71 -7.73 -0.60
C GLY A 353 -4.18 -8.40 -1.90
N ASP A 354 -3.76 -9.64 -2.06
CA ASP A 354 -4.09 -10.58 -3.14
C ASP A 354 -4.34 -11.95 -2.50
N PHE A 355 -5.24 -12.72 -3.04
CA PHE A 355 -5.43 -14.11 -2.59
C PHE A 355 -4.17 -14.96 -2.80
N ALA A 356 -3.38 -14.68 -3.82
CA ALA A 356 -2.13 -15.39 -4.11
C ALA A 356 -2.27 -16.93 -4.06
N GLY A 357 -3.41 -17.43 -4.53
CA GLY A 357 -3.77 -18.85 -4.50
C GLY A 357 -4.56 -19.30 -3.26
N ASN A 358 -4.60 -18.50 -2.20
CA ASN A 358 -5.45 -18.80 -1.05
C ASN A 358 -6.91 -18.89 -1.48
N HIS A 359 -7.66 -19.79 -0.85
CA HIS A 359 -9.05 -20.10 -1.20
C HIS A 359 -9.27 -20.50 -2.67
N GLY A 360 -8.21 -20.91 -3.38
CA GLY A 360 -8.24 -21.20 -4.82
C GLY A 360 -8.63 -19.98 -5.65
N MET A 361 -8.17 -18.80 -5.26
CA MET A 361 -8.49 -17.53 -5.87
C MET A 361 -7.23 -16.77 -6.31
N VAL A 362 -7.42 -15.90 -7.29
CA VAL A 362 -6.43 -14.91 -7.73
C VAL A 362 -6.96 -13.51 -7.45
N GLU A 363 -6.09 -12.53 -7.42
CA GLU A 363 -6.46 -11.13 -7.34
C GLU A 363 -7.24 -10.82 -6.05
N LYS A 364 -8.01 -9.77 -6.01
CA LYS A 364 -8.77 -9.27 -4.84
C LYS A 364 -10.27 -9.52 -4.91
N ALA A 365 -10.76 -10.20 -5.97
CA ALA A 365 -12.18 -10.35 -6.24
C ALA A 365 -12.90 -8.98 -6.24
N ALA A 366 -12.45 -8.08 -7.10
CA ALA A 366 -12.69 -6.62 -7.09
C ALA A 366 -14.12 -6.14 -6.80
N ALA A 367 -15.13 -6.90 -7.19
CA ALA A 367 -16.51 -6.42 -7.09
C ALA A 367 -17.11 -6.55 -5.70
N GLY A 368 -16.51 -7.19 -4.69
CA GLY A 368 -17.33 -7.11 -3.56
C GLY A 368 -17.05 -7.74 -2.23
N HIS A 369 -16.27 -8.75 -2.14
CA HIS A 369 -16.17 -9.46 -0.87
C HIS A 369 -14.91 -9.07 -0.10
N ASN A 370 -15.12 -8.37 1.02
CA ASN A 370 -14.08 -7.83 1.86
C ASN A 370 -14.05 -8.49 3.23
N VAL A 371 -13.87 -9.80 3.32
CA VAL A 371 -13.77 -10.46 4.62
C VAL A 371 -12.40 -11.08 4.86
N TYR A 372 -11.77 -11.59 3.81
CA TYR A 372 -10.56 -12.40 3.93
C TYR A 372 -9.32 -11.59 4.30
N GLU A 373 -8.53 -12.17 5.21
CA GLU A 373 -7.27 -11.59 5.70
C GLU A 373 -6.29 -11.35 4.54
N ASP A 374 -6.28 -12.24 3.54
CA ASP A 374 -5.41 -12.14 2.37
C ASP A 374 -5.60 -10.85 1.56
N ILE A 375 -6.80 -10.26 1.62
CA ILE A 375 -7.16 -9.02 0.92
C ILE A 375 -7.08 -7.80 1.83
N LEU A 376 -7.53 -7.94 3.07
CA LEU A 376 -7.70 -6.79 3.96
C LEU A 376 -6.47 -6.46 4.78
N ASN A 377 -5.70 -7.48 5.21
CA ASN A 377 -4.49 -7.26 5.99
C ASN A 377 -3.32 -6.90 5.06
N ILE A 378 -2.77 -5.72 5.26
CA ILE A 378 -1.73 -5.13 4.41
C ILE A 378 -0.43 -4.96 5.17
N PRO A 379 0.73 -4.98 4.50
CA PRO A 379 1.98 -4.61 5.13
C PRO A 379 1.93 -3.15 5.59
N LEU A 380 2.44 -2.89 6.78
CA LEU A 380 2.70 -1.52 7.24
C LEU A 380 3.95 -1.52 8.12
N MET A 381 4.93 -0.75 7.70
CA MET A 381 6.17 -0.49 8.43
C MET A 381 6.40 1.02 8.51
N ILE A 382 6.73 1.55 9.68
CA ILE A 382 7.02 2.97 9.88
C ILE A 382 8.39 3.11 10.53
N ARG A 383 9.33 3.72 9.81
CA ARG A 383 10.67 4.08 10.29
C ARG A 383 10.75 5.59 10.49
N ILE A 384 10.96 6.02 11.72
CA ILE A 384 11.25 7.42 12.06
C ILE A 384 12.65 7.47 12.65
N PRO A 385 13.65 8.05 11.95
CA PRO A 385 15.05 8.03 12.38
C PRO A 385 15.25 8.53 13.79
N GLY A 386 15.97 7.73 14.60
CA GLY A 386 16.30 8.06 16.00
C GLY A 386 15.09 8.11 16.95
N LYS A 387 13.90 7.66 16.52
CA LYS A 387 12.68 7.73 17.34
C LYS A 387 11.89 6.42 17.41
N THR A 388 11.84 5.63 16.35
CA THR A 388 11.14 4.34 16.36
C THR A 388 11.93 3.30 17.15
N VAL A 389 11.24 2.44 17.89
CA VAL A 389 11.84 1.23 18.45
C VAL A 389 12.05 0.25 17.29
N GLN A 390 13.32 -0.01 16.99
CA GLN A 390 13.72 -0.83 15.84
C GLN A 390 13.26 -2.28 15.99
N GLY A 391 12.72 -2.84 14.89
CA GLY A 391 12.27 -4.24 14.82
C GLY A 391 11.09 -4.57 15.72
N LYS A 392 10.37 -3.55 16.21
CA LYS A 392 9.22 -3.77 17.07
C LYS A 392 7.99 -4.17 16.27
N HIS A 393 7.38 -5.29 16.64
CA HIS A 393 6.07 -5.69 16.19
C HIS A 393 4.96 -5.16 17.11
N THR A 394 3.81 -4.77 16.54
CA THR A 394 2.62 -4.35 17.27
C THR A 394 1.36 -4.99 16.69
N ALA A 395 0.53 -5.53 17.57
CA ALA A 395 -0.75 -6.13 17.22
C ALA A 395 -1.94 -5.15 17.36
N GLU A 396 -1.68 -3.85 17.41
CA GLU A 396 -2.74 -2.85 17.42
C GLU A 396 -3.46 -2.79 16.06
N LEU A 397 -4.78 -2.63 16.12
CA LEU A 397 -5.62 -2.52 14.93
C LEU A 397 -5.46 -1.14 14.31
N VAL A 398 -4.97 -1.07 13.07
CA VAL A 398 -4.75 0.18 12.36
C VAL A 398 -5.29 0.11 10.93
N THR A 399 -5.57 1.27 10.33
CA THR A 399 -6.03 1.39 8.95
C THR A 399 -5.19 2.40 8.17
N LEU A 400 -5.31 2.42 6.85
CA LEU A 400 -4.64 3.42 6.00
C LEU A 400 -5.10 4.85 6.30
N ALA A 401 -6.33 5.05 6.79
CA ALA A 401 -6.81 6.37 7.18
C ALA A 401 -6.03 6.98 8.36
N ASP A 402 -5.32 6.16 9.13
CA ASP A 402 -4.53 6.58 10.29
C ASP A 402 -3.19 7.25 9.91
N ILE A 403 -2.74 7.11 8.66
CA ILE A 403 -1.42 7.60 8.23
C ILE A 403 -1.33 9.12 8.21
N ILE A 404 -2.33 9.82 7.64
CA ILE A 404 -2.27 11.28 7.56
C ILE A 404 -2.31 11.95 8.94
N PRO A 405 -3.21 11.62 9.90
CA PRO A 405 -3.15 12.21 11.24
C PRO A 405 -1.87 11.85 11.98
N THR A 406 -1.29 10.66 11.74
CA THR A 406 0.00 10.27 12.31
C THR A 406 1.14 11.17 11.86
N LEU A 407 1.24 11.44 10.56
CA LEU A 407 2.29 12.31 10.01
C LEU A 407 2.10 13.77 10.45
N ILE A 408 0.86 14.24 10.52
CA ILE A 408 0.54 15.60 11.00
C ILE A 408 1.01 15.78 12.45
N GLU A 409 0.67 14.85 13.35
CA GLU A 409 1.08 14.91 14.76
C GLU A 409 2.59 14.73 14.91
N THR A 410 3.17 13.72 14.27
CA THR A 410 4.62 13.40 14.37
C THR A 410 5.50 14.57 13.94
N LEU A 411 5.09 15.30 12.91
CA LEU A 411 5.85 16.39 12.29
C LEU A 411 5.36 17.78 12.71
N ASN A 412 4.33 17.85 13.55
CA ASN A 412 3.65 19.09 13.94
C ASN A 412 3.30 19.97 12.72
N LEU A 413 2.64 19.33 11.72
CA LEU A 413 2.23 20.02 10.50
C LEU A 413 0.98 20.85 10.75
N LYS A 414 0.94 22.02 10.13
CA LYS A 414 -0.27 22.83 10.05
C LYS A 414 -1.19 22.27 8.96
N THR A 415 -2.48 22.20 9.22
CA THR A 415 -3.46 21.83 8.20
C THR A 415 -4.05 23.08 7.54
N PRO A 416 -4.25 23.07 6.21
CA PRO A 416 -5.15 24.04 5.61
C PRO A 416 -6.56 23.88 6.20
N LYS A 417 -7.46 24.82 5.92
CA LYS A 417 -8.87 24.66 6.33
C LYS A 417 -9.42 23.37 5.70
N LEU A 418 -9.80 22.42 6.57
CA LEU A 418 -10.39 21.15 6.15
C LEU A 418 -11.91 21.30 6.04
N GLU A 419 -12.51 20.71 5.03
CA GLU A 419 -13.98 20.59 4.93
C GLU A 419 -14.50 19.43 5.78
N ASN A 420 -13.73 18.33 5.87
CA ASN A 420 -14.03 17.19 6.71
C ASN A 420 -12.86 16.92 7.66
N ASN A 421 -13.15 16.58 8.90
CA ASN A 421 -12.16 16.13 9.86
C ASN A 421 -11.60 14.78 9.43
N PHE A 422 -10.35 14.48 9.79
CA PHE A 422 -9.81 13.13 9.63
C PHE A 422 -10.60 12.14 10.48
N GLU A 423 -10.89 10.99 9.91
CA GLU A 423 -11.61 9.88 10.57
C GLU A 423 -10.65 8.81 11.08
N GLY A 424 -9.41 8.82 10.57
CA GLY A 424 -8.32 8.01 11.11
C GLY A 424 -7.81 8.52 12.45
N VAL A 425 -7.13 7.65 13.20
CA VAL A 425 -6.54 7.93 14.51
C VAL A 425 -5.02 8.02 14.37
N SER A 426 -4.40 9.00 15.03
CA SER A 426 -2.95 9.14 15.01
C SER A 426 -2.24 7.98 15.73
N LEU A 427 -1.27 7.39 15.05
CA LEU A 427 -0.38 6.36 15.57
C LEU A 427 0.88 6.94 16.24
N ALA A 428 1.01 8.27 16.31
CA ALA A 428 2.24 8.93 16.78
C ALA A 428 2.66 8.49 18.19
N ASN A 429 1.72 8.37 19.13
CA ASN A 429 2.02 7.92 20.47
C ASN A 429 2.41 6.43 20.52
N LEU A 430 1.84 5.60 19.66
CA LEU A 430 2.22 4.19 19.52
C LEU A 430 3.66 4.07 18.95
N VAL A 431 3.94 4.77 17.85
CA VAL A 431 5.22 4.69 17.13
C VAL A 431 6.37 5.33 17.91
N LEU A 432 6.12 6.45 18.61
CA LEU A 432 7.15 7.24 19.28
C LEU A 432 7.33 6.90 20.77
N LYS A 433 6.30 6.38 21.43
CA LYS A 433 6.26 6.24 22.90
C LYS A 433 5.76 4.87 23.35
N ASP A 434 5.48 3.98 22.41
CA ASP A 434 4.96 2.64 22.69
C ASP A 434 3.64 2.63 23.50
N LYS A 435 2.79 3.61 23.26
CA LYS A 435 1.49 3.67 23.94
C LYS A 435 0.42 2.99 23.08
N PRO A 436 -0.36 2.04 23.65
CA PRO A 436 -1.40 1.34 22.91
C PRO A 436 -2.51 2.32 22.45
N LEU A 437 -3.21 1.94 21.37
CA LEU A 437 -4.28 2.76 20.77
C LEU A 437 -5.60 2.66 21.53
N ASN A 438 -5.82 1.60 22.32
CA ASN A 438 -7.11 1.26 22.94
C ASN A 438 -8.26 1.20 21.91
N ARG A 439 -7.97 0.65 20.72
CA ARG A 439 -8.96 0.44 19.66
C ARG A 439 -9.42 -1.02 19.66
N ASP A 440 -10.71 -1.24 19.86
CA ASP A 440 -11.30 -2.57 19.95
C ASP A 440 -11.61 -3.17 18.58
N TYR A 441 -11.91 -2.32 17.59
CA TYR A 441 -12.29 -2.73 16.26
C TYR A 441 -11.90 -1.73 15.19
N ILE A 442 -11.91 -2.19 13.96
CA ILE A 442 -11.88 -1.41 12.72
C ILE A 442 -12.93 -1.96 11.75
N VAL A 443 -13.26 -1.19 10.72
CA VAL A 443 -14.23 -1.59 9.70
C VAL A 443 -13.64 -1.39 8.31
N SER A 444 -13.87 -2.38 7.42
CA SER A 444 -13.64 -2.30 6.00
C SER A 444 -14.98 -2.51 5.26
N GLU A 445 -15.31 -1.67 4.28
CA GLU A 445 -16.62 -1.70 3.63
C GLU A 445 -16.56 -1.84 2.11
N SER A 446 -17.52 -2.58 1.56
CA SER A 446 -17.86 -2.59 0.14
C SER A 446 -19.37 -2.36 -0.07
N TRP A 447 -19.81 -2.29 -1.33
CA TRP A 447 -21.25 -2.24 -1.64
C TRP A 447 -22.00 -3.47 -1.13
N PHE A 448 -21.34 -4.64 -1.12
CA PHE A 448 -21.98 -5.92 -0.80
C PHE A 448 -21.73 -6.41 0.62
N GLN A 449 -20.65 -5.94 1.27
CA GLN A 449 -20.25 -6.46 2.57
C GLN A 449 -19.55 -5.38 3.39
N SER A 450 -19.89 -5.31 4.69
CA SER A 450 -19.10 -4.58 5.69
C SER A 450 -18.45 -5.59 6.62
N THR A 451 -17.16 -5.46 6.84
CA THR A 451 -16.38 -6.36 7.70
C THR A 451 -15.91 -5.62 8.93
N VAL A 452 -16.40 -6.06 10.09
CA VAL A 452 -15.91 -5.62 11.41
C VAL A 452 -14.79 -6.54 11.83
N ILE A 453 -13.66 -5.97 12.20
CA ILE A 453 -12.44 -6.68 12.55
C ILE A 453 -12.04 -6.30 13.97
N SER A 454 -12.02 -7.28 14.87
CA SER A 454 -11.46 -7.16 16.23
C SER A 454 -10.13 -7.91 16.35
N LYS A 455 -9.54 -7.88 17.54
CA LYS A 455 -8.29 -8.63 17.80
C LYS A 455 -8.48 -10.15 17.71
N SER A 456 -9.67 -10.69 17.98
CA SER A 456 -9.94 -12.12 18.03
C SER A 456 -10.89 -12.67 16.98
N ALA A 457 -11.67 -11.81 16.32
CA ALA A 457 -12.71 -12.28 15.40
C ALA A 457 -13.00 -11.28 14.29
N LYS A 458 -13.59 -11.76 13.20
CA LYS A 458 -14.14 -10.94 12.11
C LYS A 458 -15.60 -11.30 11.84
N LEU A 459 -16.41 -10.29 11.53
CA LEU A 459 -17.78 -10.45 11.08
C LEU A 459 -17.98 -9.72 9.74
N GLY A 460 -18.18 -10.46 8.67
CA GLY A 460 -18.63 -9.94 7.37
C GLY A 460 -20.16 -9.87 7.34
N ILE A 461 -20.70 -8.66 7.35
CA ILE A 461 -22.14 -8.39 7.31
C ILE A 461 -22.52 -8.19 5.84
N MET A 462 -23.30 -9.12 5.28
CA MET A 462 -23.78 -9.04 3.90
C MET A 462 -24.86 -7.99 3.76
N LYS A 463 -24.73 -7.19 2.70
CA LYS A 463 -25.65 -6.07 2.41
C LYS A 463 -26.30 -6.26 1.05
N GLN A 464 -27.54 -5.77 0.93
CA GLN A 464 -28.10 -5.53 -0.39
C GLN A 464 -27.26 -4.47 -1.10
N ASN A 465 -26.90 -4.73 -2.36
CA ASN A 465 -26.25 -3.72 -3.16
C ASN A 465 -27.22 -2.57 -3.45
N LEU A 466 -26.87 -1.38 -3.01
CA LEU A 466 -27.68 -0.17 -3.19
C LEU A 466 -27.61 0.40 -4.61
N VAL A 467 -26.67 -0.07 -5.43
CA VAL A 467 -26.27 0.71 -6.59
C VAL A 467 -26.43 0.02 -7.93
N ASN A 468 -26.27 -1.25 -8.15
CA ASN A 468 -26.36 -1.85 -9.50
C ASN A 468 -26.47 -3.38 -9.53
N SER A 469 -27.10 -4.00 -8.58
CA SER A 469 -27.31 -5.45 -8.61
C SER A 469 -28.77 -5.81 -8.38
N SER A 470 -29.27 -6.68 -9.22
CA SER A 470 -30.57 -7.37 -8.99
C SER A 470 -30.43 -8.45 -7.90
N GLN A 471 -29.20 -8.80 -7.50
CA GLN A 471 -28.94 -9.85 -6.53
C GLN A 471 -28.82 -9.27 -5.12
N ASP A 472 -29.60 -9.81 -4.18
CA ASP A 472 -29.44 -9.51 -2.75
C ASP A 472 -28.44 -10.49 -2.15
N TYR A 473 -27.23 -9.99 -1.85
CA TYR A 473 -26.16 -10.79 -1.26
C TYR A 473 -26.45 -11.24 0.17
N ARG A 474 -27.50 -10.72 0.82
CA ARG A 474 -27.93 -11.19 2.17
C ARG A 474 -28.46 -12.62 2.11
N GLU A 475 -28.89 -13.12 0.96
CA GLU A 475 -29.30 -14.53 0.80
C GLU A 475 -28.18 -15.52 1.08
N PHE A 476 -26.93 -15.15 0.81
CA PHE A 476 -25.76 -15.96 1.20
C PHE A 476 -25.57 -15.98 2.72
N GLY A 477 -25.97 -14.92 3.40
CA GLY A 477 -25.81 -14.73 4.84
C GLY A 477 -24.46 -14.12 5.24
N ASP A 478 -24.39 -13.78 6.51
CA ASP A 478 -23.18 -13.21 7.12
C ASP A 478 -22.09 -14.27 7.29
N MET A 479 -20.86 -13.80 7.48
CA MET A 479 -19.69 -14.65 7.68
C MET A 479 -19.00 -14.30 8.99
N PHE A 480 -18.68 -15.30 9.79
CA PHE A 480 -17.91 -15.12 11.02
C PHE A 480 -16.65 -16.00 11.00
N PHE A 481 -15.50 -15.41 11.32
CA PHE A 481 -14.23 -16.11 11.45
C PHE A 481 -13.58 -15.86 12.81
N ASP A 482 -13.25 -16.96 13.50
CA ASP A 482 -12.43 -16.95 14.70
C ASP A 482 -10.96 -16.84 14.31
N ARG A 483 -10.36 -15.67 14.46
CA ARG A 483 -8.99 -15.38 13.99
C ARG A 483 -7.90 -16.11 14.78
N ILE A 484 -8.26 -16.64 15.95
CA ILE A 484 -7.32 -17.37 16.82
C ILE A 484 -7.31 -18.86 16.46
N ASN A 485 -8.49 -19.45 16.27
CA ASN A 485 -8.64 -20.89 16.05
C ASN A 485 -8.80 -21.27 14.57
N ASP A 486 -9.16 -20.30 13.71
CA ASP A 486 -9.26 -20.47 12.26
C ASP A 486 -8.53 -19.31 11.52
N PRO A 487 -7.19 -19.21 11.64
CA PRO A 487 -6.41 -18.12 11.02
C PRO A 487 -6.38 -18.19 9.48
N LEU A 488 -6.86 -19.29 8.89
CA LEU A 488 -6.98 -19.46 7.43
C LEU A 488 -8.36 -19.08 6.92
N GLU A 489 -9.32 -18.79 7.81
CA GLU A 489 -10.68 -18.36 7.45
C GLU A 489 -11.42 -19.34 6.54
N ILE A 490 -11.28 -20.62 6.84
CA ILE A 490 -11.90 -21.73 6.09
C ILE A 490 -13.32 -22.01 6.60
N ASN A 491 -13.55 -21.87 7.93
CA ASN A 491 -14.77 -22.30 8.58
C ASN A 491 -15.65 -21.10 8.94
N ASN A 492 -16.73 -20.88 8.18
CA ASN A 492 -17.72 -19.86 8.53
C ASN A 492 -18.51 -20.27 9.77
N GLY A 493 -18.12 -19.76 10.93
CA GLY A 493 -18.73 -20.07 12.23
C GLY A 493 -19.96 -19.22 12.57
N ILE A 494 -20.65 -18.63 11.61
CA ILE A 494 -21.79 -17.71 11.82
C ILE A 494 -22.95 -18.37 12.58
N ASN A 495 -23.18 -19.65 12.36
CA ASN A 495 -24.27 -20.40 12.96
C ASN A 495 -23.87 -21.15 14.26
N ASP A 496 -22.61 -21.09 14.67
CA ASP A 496 -22.14 -21.77 15.86
C ASP A 496 -22.65 -21.06 17.12
N GLN A 497 -23.28 -21.80 18.03
CA GLN A 497 -23.83 -21.25 19.27
C GLN A 497 -22.76 -20.56 20.13
N LYS A 498 -21.53 -21.11 20.17
CA LYS A 498 -20.40 -20.54 20.93
C LYS A 498 -19.99 -19.15 20.48
N ASN A 499 -20.27 -18.78 19.23
CA ASN A 499 -19.84 -17.53 18.61
C ASN A 499 -20.88 -16.40 18.75
N GLN A 500 -22.14 -16.70 19.16
CA GLN A 500 -23.25 -15.74 19.08
C GLN A 500 -23.03 -14.49 19.95
N GLN A 501 -22.39 -14.62 21.09
CA GLN A 501 -22.05 -13.46 21.95
C GLN A 501 -21.04 -12.53 21.25
N THR A 502 -19.98 -13.10 20.64
CA THR A 502 -18.97 -12.33 19.91
C THR A 502 -19.57 -11.69 18.66
N ILE A 503 -20.42 -12.41 17.94
CA ILE A 503 -21.15 -11.88 16.76
C ILE A 503 -22.01 -10.68 17.16
N ALA A 504 -22.77 -10.79 18.26
CA ALA A 504 -23.58 -9.68 18.78
C ALA A 504 -22.72 -8.44 19.11
N GLN A 505 -21.57 -8.65 19.76
CA GLN A 505 -20.64 -7.56 20.07
C GLN A 505 -20.10 -6.88 18.80
N LEU A 506 -19.71 -7.66 17.77
CA LEU A 506 -19.20 -7.11 16.51
C LEU A 506 -20.29 -6.33 15.75
N ARG A 507 -21.58 -6.71 15.88
CA ARG A 507 -22.69 -5.91 15.34
C ARG A 507 -22.84 -4.58 16.06
N VAL A 508 -22.68 -4.56 17.41
CA VAL A 508 -22.66 -3.29 18.16
C VAL A 508 -21.54 -2.38 17.67
N PHE A 509 -20.33 -2.90 17.46
CA PHE A 509 -19.21 -2.13 16.90
C PHE A 509 -19.52 -1.57 15.51
N TYR A 510 -20.23 -2.32 14.66
CA TYR A 510 -20.65 -1.80 13.35
C TYR A 510 -21.64 -0.64 13.51
N GLU A 511 -22.63 -0.76 14.40
CA GLU A 511 -23.58 0.31 14.68
C GLU A 511 -22.91 1.58 15.23
N GLU A 512 -21.88 1.42 16.06
CA GLU A 512 -21.06 2.54 16.54
C GLU A 512 -20.30 3.20 15.40
N PHE A 513 -19.66 2.40 14.54
CA PHE A 513 -18.92 2.89 13.38
C PHE A 513 -19.80 3.73 12.44
N ILE A 514 -20.97 3.24 12.07
CA ILE A 514 -21.86 3.98 11.14
C ILE A 514 -22.43 5.26 11.73
N LYS A 515 -22.47 5.39 13.07
CA LYS A 515 -22.82 6.64 13.76
C LYS A 515 -21.66 7.65 13.75
N GLN A 516 -20.42 7.17 13.85
CA GLN A 516 -19.21 8.00 13.92
C GLN A 516 -18.71 8.44 12.54
N VAL A 517 -18.82 7.57 11.55
CA VAL A 517 -18.35 7.80 10.18
C VAL A 517 -19.55 8.07 9.28
N PRO A 518 -19.76 9.30 8.81
CA PRO A 518 -20.96 9.68 8.06
C PRO A 518 -20.96 9.05 6.65
N GLY A 519 -22.16 8.64 6.19
CA GLY A 519 -22.36 8.09 4.84
C GLY A 519 -22.65 9.15 3.77
N ILE A 520 -22.07 10.33 3.84
CA ILE A 520 -22.40 11.48 2.97
C ILE A 520 -22.23 11.13 1.50
N GLY A 521 -21.08 10.59 1.11
CA GLY A 521 -20.78 10.24 -0.25
C GLY A 521 -21.61 9.05 -0.75
N ILE A 522 -21.92 8.07 0.13
CA ILE A 522 -22.85 6.99 -0.21
C ILE A 522 -24.23 7.54 -0.59
N THR A 523 -24.78 8.45 0.23
CA THR A 523 -26.05 9.09 -0.04
C THR A 523 -26.03 9.86 -1.36
N GLU A 524 -24.93 10.56 -1.67
CA GLU A 524 -24.78 11.28 -2.94
C GLU A 524 -24.80 10.32 -4.15
N ILE A 525 -24.08 9.20 -4.07
CA ILE A 525 -24.03 8.20 -5.16
C ILE A 525 -25.39 7.54 -5.36
N VAL A 526 -26.06 7.14 -4.29
CA VAL A 526 -27.38 6.50 -4.37
C VAL A 526 -28.41 7.44 -4.99
N ASN A 527 -28.37 8.72 -4.65
CA ASN A 527 -29.31 9.71 -5.21
C ASN A 527 -29.03 10.08 -6.68
N LYS A 528 -27.82 9.84 -7.19
CA LYS A 528 -27.47 10.07 -8.62
C LYS A 528 -27.86 8.92 -9.55
N LYS A 529 -28.15 7.74 -9.01
CA LYS A 529 -28.50 6.52 -9.74
C LYS A 529 -29.96 6.17 -9.62
#